data_79e661d4751930321910ebd779cb0b03
#
_entry.id   79e661d4751930321910ebd779cb0b03
#
_cell.length_a   1.000
_cell.length_b   1.000
_cell.length_c   1.000
_cell.angle_alpha   90.00
_cell.angle_beta   90.00
_cell.angle_gamma   90.00
#
_symmetry.space_group_name_H-M   'P 1'
#
loop_
_entity.id
_entity.type
_entity.pdbx_description
1 polymer ?
#
loop_
_entity_poly.entity_id
_entity_poly.type
_entity_poly.pdbx_seq_one_letter_code
_entity_poly.pdbx_strand_id
1 'polypeptide(L)'
;MVKIGYARVSSKWFRNEVQLSELQRQGCDRVWRDTAIDGDDGANSLEAFLADVSDGDVVVVSRLSAVADSIAELLNLIELLRKKGAAFRSIAEPWANTEGDRAEVVLDILGGVIDYELGLADLESRAVEDRPRSIGLSKGRPKKLSETDRAEALSLLSMGKTAAEIGRLLGVSRSTISRLKAVPTETG
;
A
#
# COMPACT_ATOMS: atom_id res chain seq x y z
N MET A 1 -1.95 -9.80 34.84
CA MET A 1 -2.26 -10.42 33.53
C MET A 1 -3.69 -10.09 33.21
N VAL A 2 -3.91 -9.15 32.31
CA VAL A 2 -5.23 -8.72 31.85
C VAL A 2 -5.35 -9.10 30.38
N LYS A 3 -6.52 -9.58 29.94
CA LYS A 3 -6.82 -9.82 28.53
C LYS A 3 -7.47 -8.59 27.92
N ILE A 4 -6.78 -7.95 27.00
CA ILE A 4 -7.24 -6.74 26.34
C ILE A 4 -7.62 -7.09 24.90
N GLY A 5 -8.91 -7.03 24.57
CA GLY A 5 -9.37 -7.15 23.19
C GLY A 5 -9.04 -5.88 22.43
N TYR A 6 -8.48 -6.01 21.22
CA TYR A 6 -8.27 -4.87 20.32
C TYR A 6 -9.10 -5.06 19.06
N ALA A 7 -9.97 -4.10 18.76
CA ALA A 7 -10.84 -4.07 17.59
C ALA A 7 -10.61 -2.78 16.81
N ARG A 8 -10.05 -2.88 15.60
CA ARG A 8 -9.91 -1.76 14.65
C ARG A 8 -11.17 -1.60 13.83
N VAL A 9 -11.75 -0.41 13.85
CA VAL A 9 -12.88 -0.04 13.02
C VAL A 9 -12.38 0.29 11.62
N SER A 10 -12.25 -0.72 10.78
CA SER A 10 -11.98 -0.49 9.36
C SER A 10 -13.31 -0.44 8.59
N SER A 11 -13.52 0.63 7.82
CA SER A 11 -14.71 0.79 6.98
C SER A 11 -14.82 -0.24 5.85
N LYS A 12 -13.74 -0.98 5.57
CA LYS A 12 -13.62 -1.80 4.36
C LYS A 12 -14.06 -3.27 4.49
N TRP A 13 -13.90 -3.94 5.65
CA TRP A 13 -13.96 -5.40 5.65
C TRP A 13 -14.72 -6.09 6.78
N PHE A 14 -14.96 -5.47 7.96
CA PHE A 14 -15.58 -6.17 9.09
C PHE A 14 -16.60 -5.33 9.86
N ARG A 15 -17.75 -5.94 10.13
CA ARG A 15 -18.71 -5.38 11.08
C ARG A 15 -18.10 -5.43 12.48
N ASN A 16 -17.89 -4.28 13.08
CA ASN A 16 -17.32 -4.13 14.43
C ASN A 16 -18.05 -5.00 15.47
N GLU A 17 -19.35 -5.18 15.34
CA GLU A 17 -20.17 -5.99 16.25
C GLU A 17 -19.73 -7.45 16.32
N VAL A 18 -19.29 -8.03 15.18
CA VAL A 18 -18.81 -9.42 15.14
C VAL A 18 -17.49 -9.53 15.89
N GLN A 19 -16.53 -8.63 15.64
CA GLN A 19 -15.25 -8.62 16.35
C GLN A 19 -15.46 -8.46 17.86
N LEU A 20 -16.30 -7.51 18.27
CA LEU A 20 -16.60 -7.26 19.67
C LEU A 20 -17.20 -8.50 20.35
N SER A 21 -18.16 -9.16 19.69
CA SER A 21 -18.78 -10.37 20.24
C SER A 21 -17.80 -11.54 20.34
N GLU A 22 -16.86 -11.68 19.41
CA GLU A 22 -15.80 -12.68 19.45
C GLU A 22 -14.83 -12.42 20.61
N LEU A 23 -14.35 -11.18 20.77
CA LEU A 23 -13.49 -10.79 21.87
C LEU A 23 -14.13 -10.96 23.24
N GLN A 24 -15.41 -10.63 23.37
CA GLN A 24 -16.16 -10.86 24.61
C GLN A 24 -16.28 -12.36 24.94
N ARG A 25 -16.55 -13.24 23.95
CA ARG A 25 -16.59 -14.69 24.16
C ARG A 25 -15.25 -15.26 24.55
N GLN A 26 -14.13 -14.63 24.18
CA GLN A 26 -12.78 -15.03 24.59
C GLN A 26 -12.43 -14.59 26.03
N GLY A 27 -13.36 -13.92 26.71
CA GLY A 27 -13.18 -13.49 28.08
C GLY A 27 -12.17 -12.35 28.20
N CYS A 28 -12.17 -11.41 27.25
CA CYS A 28 -11.38 -10.19 27.40
C CYS A 28 -11.96 -9.34 28.55
N ASP A 29 -11.10 -8.90 29.44
CA ASP A 29 -11.47 -8.06 30.60
C ASP A 29 -11.94 -6.69 30.16
N ARG A 30 -11.37 -6.19 29.06
CA ARG A 30 -11.73 -4.94 28.40
C ARG A 30 -11.49 -5.02 26.90
N VAL A 31 -12.18 -4.19 26.12
CA VAL A 31 -12.00 -4.12 24.67
C VAL A 31 -11.70 -2.68 24.27
N TRP A 32 -10.52 -2.48 23.68
CA TRP A 32 -10.15 -1.24 23.03
C TRP A 32 -10.75 -1.18 21.62
N ARG A 33 -11.37 -0.04 21.31
CA ARG A 33 -11.96 0.20 19.99
C ARG A 33 -11.15 1.30 19.30
N ASP A 34 -10.40 0.91 18.32
CA ASP A 34 -9.72 1.84 17.44
C ASP A 34 -10.71 2.35 16.39
N THR A 35 -11.09 3.63 16.49
CA THR A 35 -12.05 4.29 15.61
C THR A 35 -11.38 5.15 14.55
N ALA A 36 -10.08 5.02 14.33
CA ALA A 36 -9.37 5.75 13.31
C ALA A 36 -9.98 5.47 11.92
N ILE A 37 -10.82 6.38 11.47
CA ILE A 37 -11.39 6.40 10.14
C ILE A 37 -10.39 7.17 9.27
N ASP A 38 -9.80 6.48 8.29
CA ASP A 38 -9.00 7.02 7.17
C ASP A 38 -8.40 8.42 7.38
N GLY A 39 -7.16 8.51 7.83
CA GLY A 39 -6.28 9.57 7.38
C GLY A 39 -5.48 10.37 8.40
N ASP A 40 -5.86 10.58 9.65
CA ASP A 40 -5.06 11.49 10.48
C ASP A 40 -4.81 11.03 11.94
N ASP A 41 -5.62 10.19 12.52
CA ASP A 41 -5.55 9.84 13.94
C ASP A 41 -5.08 8.39 14.23
N GLY A 42 -4.78 7.58 13.22
CA GLY A 42 -4.45 6.16 13.41
C GLY A 42 -3.17 5.93 14.24
N ALA A 43 -2.16 6.75 14.06
CA ALA A 43 -0.92 6.67 14.85
C ALA A 43 -1.18 7.01 16.33
N ASN A 44 -1.96 8.06 16.57
CA ASN A 44 -2.33 8.48 17.93
C ASN A 44 -3.19 7.44 18.65
N SER A 45 -4.05 6.72 17.92
CA SER A 45 -4.89 5.67 18.50
C SER A 45 -4.08 4.44 18.90
N LEU A 46 -3.13 4.00 18.08
CA LEU A 46 -2.23 2.88 18.42
C LEU A 46 -1.31 3.24 19.58
N GLU A 47 -0.76 4.44 19.62
CA GLU A 47 0.08 4.91 20.74
C GLU A 47 -0.71 4.96 22.05
N ALA A 48 -1.94 5.48 22.02
CA ALA A 48 -2.82 5.53 23.18
C ALA A 48 -3.20 4.12 23.65
N PHE A 49 -3.48 3.21 22.73
CA PHE A 49 -3.70 1.79 23.04
C PHE A 49 -2.47 1.18 23.72
N LEU A 50 -1.29 1.35 23.09
CA LEU A 50 -0.04 0.82 23.64
C LEU A 50 0.28 1.42 25.02
N ALA A 51 -0.04 2.66 25.28
CA ALA A 51 0.16 3.28 26.60
C ALA A 51 -0.64 2.56 27.71
N ASP A 52 -1.78 1.98 27.36
CA ASP A 52 -2.68 1.26 28.26
C ASP A 52 -2.28 -0.23 28.48
N VAL A 53 -1.37 -0.77 27.65
CA VAL A 53 -0.86 -2.13 27.76
C VAL A 53 0.30 -2.19 28.74
N SER A 54 0.25 -3.13 29.67
CA SER A 54 1.25 -3.37 30.71
C SER A 54 1.97 -4.72 30.55
N ASP A 55 3.07 -4.87 31.27
CA ASP A 55 3.81 -6.12 31.32
C ASP A 55 2.93 -7.28 31.83
N GLY A 56 3.04 -8.43 31.17
CA GLY A 56 2.25 -9.63 31.45
C GLY A 56 0.81 -9.60 30.90
N ASP A 57 0.38 -8.55 30.22
CA ASP A 57 -0.93 -8.52 29.56
C ASP A 57 -0.98 -9.34 28.28
N VAL A 58 -2.19 -9.73 27.85
CA VAL A 58 -2.43 -10.44 26.59
C VAL A 58 -3.35 -9.61 25.70
N VAL A 59 -2.84 -9.16 24.57
CA VAL A 59 -3.63 -8.48 23.56
C VAL A 59 -4.27 -9.53 22.64
N VAL A 60 -5.60 -9.52 22.60
CA VAL A 60 -6.42 -10.47 21.82
C VAL A 60 -7.07 -9.77 20.66
N VAL A 61 -6.93 -10.33 19.46
CA VAL A 61 -7.56 -9.83 18.23
C VAL A 61 -8.42 -10.93 17.60
N SER A 62 -9.46 -10.55 16.85
CA SER A 62 -10.31 -11.53 16.17
C SER A 62 -9.54 -12.26 15.06
N ARG A 63 -8.76 -11.53 14.27
CA ARG A 63 -7.89 -12.03 13.19
C ARG A 63 -6.80 -11.03 12.83
N LEU A 64 -5.74 -11.49 12.20
CA LEU A 64 -4.59 -10.67 11.81
C LEU A 64 -4.99 -9.55 10.83
N SER A 65 -5.79 -9.87 9.82
CA SER A 65 -6.27 -8.90 8.82
C SER A 65 -7.20 -7.81 9.38
N ALA A 66 -7.65 -7.94 10.63
CA ALA A 66 -8.43 -6.90 11.30
C ALA A 66 -7.55 -5.83 11.99
N VAL A 67 -6.26 -6.10 12.20
CA VAL A 67 -5.36 -5.20 12.95
C VAL A 67 -4.20 -4.67 12.14
N ALA A 68 -3.88 -5.32 11.02
CA ALA A 68 -2.77 -4.93 10.16
C ALA A 68 -3.14 -5.09 8.69
N ASP A 69 -2.76 -4.12 7.88
CA ASP A 69 -2.98 -4.12 6.43
C ASP A 69 -1.76 -4.70 5.67
N SER A 70 -0.66 -4.95 6.38
CA SER A 70 0.56 -5.56 5.84
C SER A 70 1.26 -6.43 6.89
N ILE A 71 2.14 -7.34 6.42
CA ILE A 71 2.98 -8.17 7.30
C ILE A 71 3.94 -7.30 8.11
N ALA A 72 4.47 -6.23 7.52
CA ALA A 72 5.35 -5.29 8.21
C ALA A 72 4.64 -4.55 9.37
N GLU A 73 3.38 -4.13 9.17
CA GLU A 73 2.57 -3.52 10.23
C GLU A 73 2.29 -4.52 11.35
N LEU A 74 1.97 -5.77 11.01
CA LEU A 74 1.75 -6.84 11.99
C LEU A 74 3.01 -7.12 12.79
N LEU A 75 4.18 -7.26 12.13
CA LEU A 75 5.47 -7.47 12.79
C LEU A 75 5.76 -6.33 13.78
N ASN A 76 5.60 -5.08 13.32
CA ASN A 76 5.82 -3.92 14.18
C ASN A 76 4.91 -3.92 15.43
N LEU A 77 3.63 -4.24 15.26
CA LEU A 77 2.70 -4.36 16.38
C LEU A 77 3.15 -5.42 17.39
N ILE A 78 3.48 -6.62 16.92
CA ILE A 78 3.92 -7.73 17.79
C ILE A 78 5.23 -7.37 18.51
N GLU A 79 6.18 -6.73 17.81
CA GLU A 79 7.42 -6.25 18.43
C GLU A 79 7.18 -5.20 19.52
N LEU A 80 6.28 -4.24 19.28
CA LEU A 80 5.92 -3.22 20.25
C LEU A 80 5.30 -3.83 21.52
N LEU A 81 4.41 -4.82 21.36
CA LEU A 81 3.83 -5.56 22.46
C LEU A 81 4.90 -6.34 23.22
N ARG A 82 5.79 -7.03 22.52
CA ARG A 82 6.91 -7.78 23.14
C ARG A 82 7.83 -6.85 23.96
N LYS A 83 8.17 -5.67 23.42
CA LYS A 83 8.98 -4.66 24.14
C LYS A 83 8.31 -4.20 25.44
N LYS A 84 6.99 -4.27 25.52
CA LYS A 84 6.21 -3.98 26.73
C LYS A 84 6.02 -5.19 27.65
N GLY A 85 6.54 -6.36 27.29
CA GLY A 85 6.33 -7.59 28.04
C GLY A 85 4.92 -8.17 27.87
N ALA A 86 4.14 -7.71 26.89
CA ALA A 86 2.81 -8.19 26.60
C ALA A 86 2.81 -9.26 25.51
N ALA A 87 1.90 -10.23 25.62
CA ALA A 87 1.69 -11.26 24.59
C ALA A 87 0.61 -10.83 23.59
N PHE A 88 0.70 -11.40 22.39
CA PHE A 88 -0.28 -11.26 21.32
C PHE A 88 -1.01 -12.58 21.07
N ARG A 89 -2.32 -12.52 20.82
CA ARG A 89 -3.15 -13.67 20.49
C ARG A 89 -4.14 -13.34 19.37
N SER A 90 -4.14 -14.12 18.29
CA SER A 90 -5.20 -14.11 17.28
C SER A 90 -6.17 -15.27 17.49
N ILE A 91 -7.48 -14.99 17.42
CA ILE A 91 -8.52 -16.02 17.55
C ILE A 91 -8.54 -16.91 16.31
N ALA A 92 -8.52 -16.30 15.13
CA ALA A 92 -8.61 -17.03 13.86
C ALA A 92 -7.29 -17.68 13.45
N GLU A 93 -6.14 -17.13 13.88
CA GLU A 93 -4.80 -17.63 13.52
C GLU A 93 -3.98 -17.99 14.78
N PRO A 94 -4.23 -19.16 15.41
CA PRO A 94 -3.53 -19.55 16.65
C PRO A 94 -2.01 -19.73 16.51
N TRP A 95 -1.51 -19.90 15.28
CA TRP A 95 -0.08 -19.98 15.00
C TRP A 95 0.67 -18.68 15.29
N ALA A 96 -0.04 -17.53 15.21
CA ALA A 96 0.52 -16.19 15.46
C ALA A 96 0.53 -15.81 16.96
N ASN A 97 0.13 -16.72 17.86
CA ASN A 97 0.12 -16.45 19.30
C ASN A 97 1.55 -16.42 19.84
N THR A 98 1.86 -15.37 20.60
CA THR A 98 3.20 -15.12 21.16
C THR A 98 3.29 -15.41 22.66
N GLU A 99 2.31 -16.12 23.21
CA GLU A 99 2.34 -16.49 24.62
C GLU A 99 3.47 -17.52 24.90
N GLY A 100 4.17 -17.35 26.02
CA GLY A 100 5.33 -18.16 26.37
C GLY A 100 6.50 -17.94 25.41
N ASP A 101 7.25 -19.00 25.10
CA ASP A 101 8.49 -18.96 24.31
C ASP A 101 8.26 -18.85 22.79
N ARG A 102 7.02 -18.61 22.35
CA ARG A 102 6.67 -18.59 20.93
C ARG A 102 6.93 -17.26 20.25
N ALA A 103 7.10 -16.18 21.02
CA ALA A 103 7.23 -14.84 20.47
C ALA A 103 8.38 -14.73 19.45
N GLU A 104 9.55 -15.27 19.78
CA GLU A 104 10.72 -15.21 18.89
C GLU A 104 10.48 -15.97 17.59
N VAL A 105 9.91 -17.16 17.67
CA VAL A 105 9.61 -17.97 16.47
C VAL A 105 8.62 -17.27 15.55
N VAL A 106 7.58 -16.64 16.10
CA VAL A 106 6.60 -15.88 15.31
C VAL A 106 7.25 -14.67 14.64
N LEU A 107 8.08 -13.93 15.37
CA LEU A 107 8.80 -12.78 14.84
C LEU A 107 9.81 -13.17 13.76
N ASP A 108 10.55 -14.26 13.95
CA ASP A 108 11.50 -14.77 12.96
C ASP A 108 10.80 -15.19 11.66
N ILE A 109 9.64 -15.88 11.78
CA ILE A 109 8.85 -16.27 10.59
C ILE A 109 8.33 -15.05 9.86
N LEU A 110 7.74 -14.07 10.57
CA LEU A 110 7.21 -12.85 9.94
C LEU A 110 8.33 -12.02 9.31
N GLY A 111 9.48 -11.89 9.99
CA GLY A 111 10.66 -11.22 9.47
C GLY A 111 11.17 -11.89 8.19
N GLY A 112 11.28 -13.21 8.18
CA GLY A 112 11.70 -13.97 7.00
C GLY A 112 10.75 -13.84 5.81
N VAL A 113 9.44 -13.72 6.04
CA VAL A 113 8.47 -13.46 4.97
C VAL A 113 8.64 -12.05 4.39
N ILE A 114 8.90 -11.05 5.23
CA ILE A 114 9.18 -9.68 4.76
C ILE A 114 10.47 -9.64 3.92
N ASP A 115 11.53 -10.28 4.38
CA ASP A 115 12.80 -10.37 3.65
C ASP A 115 12.61 -11.06 2.29
N TYR A 116 11.77 -12.09 2.24
CA TYR A 116 11.40 -12.77 0.99
C TYR A 116 10.62 -11.84 0.04
N GLU A 117 9.63 -11.10 0.53
CA GLU A 117 8.88 -10.13 -0.28
C GLU A 117 9.78 -9.02 -0.85
N LEU A 118 10.68 -8.49 -0.02
CA LEU A 118 11.66 -7.49 -0.44
C LEU A 118 12.63 -8.06 -1.49
N GLY A 119 13.08 -9.30 -1.32
CA GLY A 119 13.91 -10.00 -2.28
C GLY A 119 13.23 -10.19 -3.64
N LEU A 120 11.94 -10.53 -3.66
CA LEU A 120 11.17 -10.62 -4.91
C LEU A 120 11.03 -9.25 -5.59
N ALA A 121 10.74 -8.20 -4.85
CA ALA A 121 10.62 -6.84 -5.40
C ALA A 121 11.94 -6.34 -6.01
N ASP A 122 13.08 -6.68 -5.39
CA ASP A 122 14.41 -6.35 -5.94
C ASP A 122 14.69 -7.14 -7.24
N LEU A 123 14.36 -8.43 -7.29
CA LEU A 123 14.49 -9.24 -8.51
C LEU A 123 13.61 -8.72 -9.65
N GLU A 124 12.37 -8.32 -9.37
CA GLU A 124 11.48 -7.71 -10.36
C GLU A 124 12.04 -6.38 -10.88
N SER A 125 12.58 -5.55 -9.99
CA SER A 125 13.20 -4.28 -10.35
C SER A 125 14.42 -4.47 -11.26
N ARG A 126 15.29 -5.44 -10.95
CA ARG A 126 16.44 -5.81 -11.77
C ARG A 126 16.03 -6.41 -13.10
N ALA A 127 15.01 -7.27 -13.13
CA ALA A 127 14.48 -7.84 -14.37
C ALA A 127 13.89 -6.78 -15.32
N VAL A 128 13.39 -5.65 -14.78
CA VAL A 128 12.96 -4.49 -15.58
C VAL A 128 14.17 -3.70 -16.10
N GLU A 129 15.24 -3.59 -15.31
CA GLU A 129 16.49 -2.91 -15.72
C GLU A 129 17.29 -3.72 -16.73
N ASP A 130 17.35 -5.04 -16.59
CA ASP A 130 18.06 -5.98 -17.49
C ASP A 130 17.29 -6.34 -18.77
N ARG A 131 16.06 -5.88 -18.93
CA ARG A 131 15.41 -6.00 -20.23
C ARG A 131 16.25 -5.28 -21.25
N PRO A 132 16.82 -5.97 -22.27
CA PRO A 132 17.59 -5.30 -23.30
C PRO A 132 16.70 -4.17 -23.80
N ARG A 133 17.24 -2.95 -23.76
CA ARG A 133 16.59 -1.76 -24.31
C ARG A 133 16.35 -2.01 -25.78
N SER A 134 15.33 -2.82 -26.08
CA SER A 134 14.86 -3.03 -27.43
C SER A 134 14.36 -1.69 -27.90
N ILE A 135 15.27 -1.02 -28.66
CA ILE A 135 14.93 -0.01 -29.65
C ILE A 135 14.00 1.12 -29.11
N GLY A 136 14.62 2.20 -28.61
CA GLY A 136 14.08 3.53 -28.85
C GLY A 136 12.98 4.06 -27.94
N LEU A 137 12.80 3.55 -26.71
CA LEU A 137 11.97 4.25 -25.73
C LEU A 137 12.84 5.17 -24.89
N SER A 138 13.00 6.42 -25.36
CA SER A 138 13.58 7.50 -24.58
C SER A 138 12.84 7.64 -23.26
N LYS A 139 13.56 7.65 -22.12
CA LYS A 139 13.05 8.07 -20.80
C LYS A 139 12.57 9.54 -20.92
N GLY A 140 11.32 9.73 -21.29
CA GLY A 140 10.67 11.03 -21.35
C GLY A 140 9.16 10.81 -21.22
N ARG A 141 8.47 11.84 -20.73
CA ARG A 141 7.00 11.88 -20.69
C ARG A 141 6.45 11.36 -22.02
N PRO A 142 5.47 10.42 -22.06
CA PRO A 142 4.93 9.87 -23.29
C PRO A 142 4.66 10.99 -24.29
N LYS A 143 5.15 10.85 -25.54
CA LYS A 143 4.88 11.84 -26.58
C LYS A 143 3.36 11.93 -26.73
N LYS A 144 2.80 13.11 -26.58
CA LYS A 144 1.34 13.34 -26.62
C LYS A 144 0.70 12.99 -27.98
N LEU A 145 1.50 12.76 -29.01
CA LEU A 145 1.10 12.40 -30.38
C LEU A 145 1.94 11.22 -30.84
N SER A 146 1.27 10.21 -31.40
CA SER A 146 1.92 9.11 -32.11
C SER A 146 2.55 9.60 -33.41
N GLU A 147 3.38 8.81 -34.07
CA GLU A 147 3.96 9.12 -35.38
C GLU A 147 2.87 9.30 -36.46
N THR A 148 1.82 8.50 -36.40
CA THR A 148 0.63 8.60 -37.27
C THR A 148 -0.12 9.91 -37.02
N ASP A 149 -0.39 10.27 -35.77
CA ASP A 149 -1.06 11.54 -35.42
C ASP A 149 -0.22 12.77 -35.83
N ARG A 150 1.12 12.66 -35.79
CA ARG A 150 2.02 13.71 -36.28
C ARG A 150 1.91 13.93 -37.77
N ALA A 151 1.91 12.84 -38.55
CA ALA A 151 1.75 12.88 -40.00
C ALA A 151 0.40 13.49 -40.39
N GLU A 152 -0.67 13.08 -39.71
CA GLU A 152 -2.03 13.62 -39.91
C GLU A 152 -2.10 15.09 -39.54
N ALA A 153 -1.50 15.50 -38.40
CA ALA A 153 -1.45 16.90 -38.01
C ALA A 153 -0.75 17.79 -39.04
N LEU A 154 0.40 17.30 -39.59
CA LEU A 154 1.13 18.03 -40.62
C LEU A 154 0.34 18.12 -41.95
N SER A 155 -0.36 17.06 -42.35
CA SER A 155 -1.25 17.06 -43.52
C SER A 155 -2.38 18.06 -43.36
N LEU A 156 -3.03 18.10 -42.18
CA LEU A 156 -4.11 19.05 -41.90
C LEU A 156 -3.62 20.52 -41.85
N LEU A 157 -2.39 20.74 -41.36
CA LEU A 157 -1.74 22.04 -41.41
C LEU A 157 -1.48 22.52 -42.86
N SER A 158 -1.03 21.60 -43.75
CA SER A 158 -0.82 21.92 -45.17
C SER A 158 -2.10 22.22 -45.91
N MET A 159 -3.23 21.65 -45.46
CA MET A 159 -4.58 21.93 -45.95
C MET A 159 -5.18 23.25 -45.40
N GLY A 160 -4.42 24.00 -44.60
CA GLY A 160 -4.83 25.31 -44.10
C GLY A 160 -5.64 25.30 -42.81
N LYS A 161 -5.80 24.11 -42.16
CA LYS A 161 -6.48 24.08 -40.86
C LYS A 161 -5.63 24.72 -39.76
N THR A 162 -6.30 25.34 -38.81
CA THR A 162 -5.62 26.03 -37.71
C THR A 162 -5.12 25.04 -36.64
N ALA A 163 -4.04 25.38 -35.95
CA ALA A 163 -3.49 24.58 -34.87
C ALA A 163 -4.50 24.33 -33.71
N ALA A 164 -5.50 25.23 -33.57
CA ALA A 164 -6.56 25.09 -32.57
C ALA A 164 -7.59 24.02 -32.97
N GLU A 165 -7.96 23.95 -34.26
CA GLU A 165 -8.87 22.95 -34.79
C GLU A 165 -8.24 21.56 -34.77
N ILE A 166 -6.96 21.44 -35.18
CA ILE A 166 -6.21 20.20 -35.18
C ILE A 166 -5.99 19.70 -33.74
N GLY A 167 -5.71 20.64 -32.82
CA GLY A 167 -5.58 20.28 -31.39
C GLY A 167 -6.86 19.69 -30.81
N ARG A 168 -8.05 20.20 -31.22
CA ARG A 168 -9.33 19.60 -30.79
C ARG A 168 -9.59 18.25 -31.42
N LEU A 169 -9.24 18.05 -32.68
CA LEU A 169 -9.39 16.78 -33.41
C LEU A 169 -8.53 15.67 -32.79
N LEU A 170 -7.28 15.98 -32.48
CA LEU A 170 -6.30 14.99 -31.97
C LEU A 170 -6.20 14.95 -30.43
N GLY A 171 -7.07 15.65 -29.70
CA GLY A 171 -7.10 15.64 -28.23
C GLY A 171 -5.86 16.25 -27.55
N VAL A 172 -5.16 17.18 -28.22
CA VAL A 172 -3.94 17.81 -27.74
C VAL A 172 -4.06 19.33 -27.68
N SER A 173 -3.16 19.98 -26.94
CA SER A 173 -3.16 21.45 -26.85
C SER A 173 -2.71 22.09 -28.16
N ARG A 174 -3.24 23.32 -28.43
CA ARG A 174 -2.79 24.15 -29.56
C ARG A 174 -1.27 24.31 -29.58
N SER A 175 -0.62 24.45 -28.42
CA SER A 175 0.83 24.61 -28.33
C SER A 175 1.59 23.33 -28.76
N THR A 176 0.98 22.16 -28.60
CA THR A 176 1.57 20.88 -29.08
C THR A 176 1.62 20.84 -30.61
N ILE A 177 0.53 21.26 -31.28
CA ILE A 177 0.46 21.32 -32.74
C ILE A 177 1.36 22.47 -33.29
N SER A 178 1.39 23.62 -32.62
CA SER A 178 2.24 24.76 -33.05
C SER A 178 3.74 24.41 -33.05
N ARG A 179 4.19 23.58 -32.12
CA ARG A 179 5.60 23.08 -32.06
C ARG A 179 5.95 22.12 -33.19
N LEU A 180 4.99 21.39 -33.76
CA LEU A 180 5.22 20.56 -34.94
C LEU A 180 5.59 21.38 -36.17
N LYS A 181 5.08 22.60 -36.27
CA LYS A 181 5.37 23.51 -37.37
C LYS A 181 6.78 24.10 -37.33
N ALA A 182 7.46 24.05 -36.18
CA ALA A 182 8.77 24.66 -35.94
C ALA A 182 9.95 23.70 -36.10
N VAL A 183 9.74 22.40 -36.45
CA VAL A 183 10.82 21.47 -36.72
C VAL A 183 11.11 21.47 -38.20
N PRO A 184 12.29 21.96 -38.66
CA PRO A 184 12.67 21.86 -40.04
C PRO A 184 12.79 20.37 -40.42
N THR A 185 12.20 19.96 -41.53
CA THR A 185 12.44 18.68 -42.19
C THR A 185 13.90 18.70 -42.65
N GLU A 186 14.78 18.01 -41.92
CA GLU A 186 16.08 17.64 -42.49
C GLU A 186 15.82 16.61 -43.58
N THR A 187 15.86 17.12 -44.80
CA THR A 187 15.91 16.33 -46.03
C THR A 187 17.40 15.97 -46.22
N GLY A 188 17.73 14.74 -46.15
CA GLY A 188 19.00 14.15 -46.48
C GLY A 188 18.83 12.68 -46.73
#